data_26e9c8a36d336a4787f0157f77e8e7fc
#
_entry.id   26e9c8a36d336a4787f0157f77e8e7fc
#
_cell.length_a   1.000
_cell.length_b   1.000
_cell.length_c   1.000
_cell.angle_alpha   90.00
_cell.angle_beta   90.00
_cell.angle_gamma   90.00
#
_symmetry.space_group_name_H-M   'P 1'
#
loop_
_entity.id
_entity.type
_entity.pdbx_description
1 polymer ?
#
loop_
_entity_poly.entity_id
_entity_poly.type
_entity_poly.pdbx_seq_one_letter_code
_entity_poly.pdbx_strand_id
1 'polypeptide(L)'
;IDWWHESVPGSGETFDHEGTLSTLLFSPSATIGLSNYWNINITQVLGVRSMTWGGDTTTIHHRNENSLSNFINATGGLFGDTRILFRYLLFNDGQGEGRRLFLGGGIVLPSKNTITSDPFFLNDEHKTDHRHFSISEGSQKGVFELQYFKKRNANPVFIGGSVTIKTPLNENKHGYRASQLYDINLSALSKKIKNIK
;
A
#
# COMPACT_ATOMS: atom_id res chain seq x y z
N ILE A 1 10.99 9.17 -8.08
CA ILE A 1 10.86 10.43 -7.33
C ILE A 1 12.25 10.84 -6.91
N ASP A 2 12.68 12.01 -7.38
CA ASP A 2 13.91 12.64 -6.92
C ASP A 2 13.62 13.41 -5.63
N TRP A 3 14.54 13.36 -4.70
CA TRP A 3 14.44 14.02 -3.41
C TRP A 3 15.83 14.49 -2.95
N TRP A 4 15.84 15.44 -2.07
CA TRP A 4 17.05 15.96 -1.44
C TRP A 4 16.73 16.43 -0.02
N HIS A 5 17.76 16.47 0.83
CA HIS A 5 17.73 17.15 2.12
C HIS A 5 19.10 17.68 2.48
N GLU A 6 19.13 18.73 3.26
CA GLU A 6 20.37 19.29 3.79
C GLU A 6 21.04 18.28 4.73
N SER A 7 22.35 18.33 4.79
CA SER A 7 23.11 17.57 5.78
C SER A 7 22.72 18.03 7.19
N VAL A 8 22.65 17.09 8.11
CA VAL A 8 22.23 17.40 9.48
C VAL A 8 23.34 18.10 10.23
N PRO A 9 23.07 19.21 10.91
CA PRO A 9 24.08 19.91 11.73
C PRO A 9 24.72 18.95 12.73
N GLY A 10 26.04 18.84 12.71
CA GLY A 10 26.81 17.97 13.58
C GLY A 10 27.10 16.57 13.03
N SER A 11 26.59 16.21 11.84
CA SER A 11 26.94 14.96 11.17
C SER A 11 28.39 14.90 10.64
N GLY A 12 29.04 16.06 10.52
CA GLY A 12 30.36 16.19 9.88
C GLY A 12 30.30 16.17 8.35
N GLU A 13 29.10 16.10 7.76
CA GLU A 13 28.88 16.16 6.32
C GLU A 13 28.60 17.62 5.90
N THR A 14 29.19 18.04 4.80
CA THR A 14 29.13 19.45 4.31
C THR A 14 28.39 19.55 2.97
N PHE A 15 27.69 18.49 2.57
CA PHE A 15 27.00 18.39 1.28
C PHE A 15 25.56 17.92 1.47
N ASP A 16 24.69 18.32 0.56
CA ASP A 16 23.30 17.87 0.53
C ASP A 16 23.21 16.42 0.07
N HIS A 17 22.25 15.71 0.64
CA HIS A 17 21.94 14.34 0.24
C HIS A 17 20.90 14.37 -0.86
N GLU A 18 21.24 13.82 -1.99
CA GLU A 18 20.34 13.69 -3.14
C GLU A 18 20.11 12.23 -3.47
N GLY A 19 18.91 11.91 -3.94
CA GLY A 19 18.61 10.54 -4.32
C GLY A 19 17.37 10.41 -5.19
N THR A 20 17.27 9.27 -5.86
CA THR A 20 16.08 8.88 -6.63
C THR A 20 15.46 7.63 -6.00
N LEU A 21 14.22 7.75 -5.54
CA LEU A 21 13.41 6.64 -5.03
C LEU A 21 12.60 6.02 -6.16
N SER A 22 12.85 4.76 -6.45
CA SER A 22 12.05 3.95 -7.35
C SER A 22 11.16 2.99 -6.58
N THR A 23 9.91 2.86 -7.02
CA THR A 23 8.92 1.96 -6.39
C THR A 23 8.17 1.19 -7.46
N LEU A 24 8.20 -0.14 -7.39
CA LEU A 24 7.36 -1.03 -8.17
C LEU A 24 6.51 -1.86 -7.20
N LEU A 25 5.18 -1.69 -7.26
CA LEU A 25 4.24 -2.45 -6.44
C LEU A 25 3.31 -3.26 -7.33
N PHE A 26 3.06 -4.50 -6.92
CA PHE A 26 2.11 -5.42 -7.50
C PHE A 26 1.16 -5.91 -6.39
N SER A 27 -0.14 -5.80 -6.62
CA SER A 27 -1.15 -6.10 -5.59
C SER A 27 -2.18 -7.11 -6.11
N PRO A 28 -1.80 -8.40 -6.22
CA PRO A 28 -2.75 -9.45 -6.58
C PRO A 28 -3.87 -9.53 -5.55
N SER A 29 -5.08 -9.71 -6.05
CA SER A 29 -6.28 -9.82 -5.24
C SER A 29 -7.13 -11.00 -5.68
N ALA A 30 -7.59 -11.79 -4.72
CA ALA A 30 -8.52 -12.89 -4.94
C ALA A 30 -9.81 -12.65 -4.15
N THR A 31 -10.96 -12.90 -4.80
CA THR A 31 -12.25 -12.87 -4.12
C THR A 31 -12.88 -14.27 -4.20
N ILE A 32 -13.22 -14.83 -3.05
CA ILE A 32 -13.79 -16.16 -2.91
C ILE A 32 -15.20 -16.02 -2.32
N GLY A 33 -16.20 -16.55 -3.01
CA GLY A 33 -17.56 -16.64 -2.49
C GLY A 33 -17.64 -17.72 -1.40
N LEU A 34 -18.13 -17.37 -0.25
CA LEU A 34 -18.35 -18.29 0.88
C LEU A 34 -19.81 -18.76 0.94
N SER A 35 -20.74 -17.93 0.48
CA SER A 35 -22.17 -18.22 0.38
C SER A 35 -22.84 -17.27 -0.61
N ASN A 36 -24.15 -17.30 -0.74
CA ASN A 36 -24.93 -16.35 -1.55
C ASN A 36 -24.82 -14.91 -1.04
N TYR A 37 -24.39 -14.70 0.20
CA TYR A 37 -24.34 -13.38 0.83
C TYR A 37 -22.94 -12.98 1.25
N TRP A 38 -22.03 -13.91 1.45
CA TRP A 38 -20.69 -13.65 1.97
C TRP A 38 -19.61 -13.96 0.95
N ASN A 39 -18.64 -13.07 0.89
CA ASN A 39 -17.37 -13.35 0.24
C ASN A 39 -16.20 -12.85 1.09
N ILE A 40 -15.03 -13.41 0.82
CA ILE A 40 -13.76 -12.95 1.36
C ILE A 40 -12.89 -12.44 0.22
N ASN A 41 -12.27 -11.29 0.43
CA ASN A 41 -11.28 -10.75 -0.47
C ASN A 41 -9.93 -10.71 0.23
N ILE A 42 -8.91 -11.27 -0.40
CA ILE A 42 -7.53 -11.26 0.08
C ILE A 42 -6.70 -10.52 -0.95
N THR A 43 -5.96 -9.52 -0.50
CA THR A 43 -5.02 -8.76 -1.33
C THR A 43 -3.64 -8.81 -0.67
N GLN A 44 -2.63 -9.18 -1.45
CA GLN A 44 -1.25 -9.20 -1.01
C GLN A 44 -0.48 -8.11 -1.76
N VAL A 45 0.19 -7.22 -1.04
CA VAL A 45 1.15 -6.30 -1.65
C VAL A 45 2.47 -7.03 -1.84
N LEU A 46 3.00 -6.97 -3.05
CA LEU A 46 4.34 -7.42 -3.41
C LEU A 46 5.07 -6.23 -4.01
N GLY A 47 6.34 -6.08 -3.74
CA GLY A 47 7.01 -4.96 -4.37
C GLY A 47 8.48 -4.79 -4.06
N VAL A 48 8.99 -3.79 -4.75
CA VAL A 48 10.37 -3.34 -4.72
C VAL A 48 10.37 -1.86 -4.49
N ARG A 49 11.09 -1.42 -3.48
CA ARG A 49 11.55 -0.04 -3.34
C ARG A 49 13.06 -0.02 -3.35
N SER A 50 13.61 0.80 -4.19
CA SER A 50 15.06 1.01 -4.27
C SER A 50 15.34 2.50 -4.30
N MET A 51 16.47 2.88 -3.75
CA MET A 51 16.96 4.24 -3.76
C MET A 51 18.36 4.25 -4.34
N THR A 52 18.60 5.15 -5.28
CA THR A 52 19.92 5.50 -5.77
C THR A 52 20.32 6.83 -5.18
N TRP A 53 21.55 6.92 -4.69
CA TRP A 53 22.10 8.15 -4.15
C TRP A 53 22.82 8.91 -5.26
N GLY A 54 22.58 10.22 -5.32
CA GLY A 54 23.25 11.13 -6.23
C GLY A 54 24.60 11.62 -5.67
N GLY A 55 25.45 12.09 -6.57
CA GLY A 55 26.76 12.67 -6.21
C GLY A 55 27.89 11.65 -6.05
N ASP A 56 29.11 12.16 -5.99
CA ASP A 56 30.35 11.37 -5.87
C ASP A 56 30.66 10.96 -4.42
N THR A 57 29.85 11.41 -3.47
CA THR A 57 30.03 11.16 -2.04
C THR A 57 28.90 10.32 -1.50
N THR A 58 29.23 9.11 -1.07
CA THR A 58 28.32 8.27 -0.30
C THR A 58 28.34 8.74 1.15
N THR A 59 27.16 8.97 1.72
CA THR A 59 27.04 9.25 3.14
C THR A 59 27.39 8.01 3.96
N ILE A 60 28.04 8.20 5.10
CA ILE A 60 28.55 7.08 5.93
C ILE A 60 27.41 6.25 6.51
N HIS A 61 26.20 6.81 6.63
CA HIS A 61 25.06 6.20 7.29
C HIS A 61 23.99 5.67 6.33
N HIS A 62 24.12 5.94 5.01
CA HIS A 62 23.20 5.41 4.03
C HIS A 62 23.71 4.12 3.41
N ARG A 63 22.82 3.15 3.26
CA ARG A 63 23.14 1.92 2.52
C ARG A 63 23.21 2.22 1.04
N ASN A 64 24.16 1.58 0.37
CA ASN A 64 24.13 1.47 -1.08
C ASN A 64 22.98 0.54 -1.50
N GLU A 65 21.86 1.12 -1.91
CA GLU A 65 20.64 0.39 -2.27
C GLU A 65 20.58 0.04 -3.77
N ASN A 66 21.68 0.19 -4.49
CA ASN A 66 21.73 -0.04 -5.94
C ASN A 66 21.88 -1.52 -6.32
N SER A 67 22.16 -2.42 -5.39
CA SER A 67 22.35 -3.84 -5.67
C SER A 67 21.10 -4.66 -5.34
N LEU A 68 20.88 -5.75 -6.09
CA LEU A 68 19.83 -6.72 -5.77
C LEU A 68 20.02 -7.34 -4.37
N SER A 69 21.23 -7.34 -3.83
CA SER A 69 21.52 -7.79 -2.47
C SER A 69 20.88 -6.89 -1.41
N ASN A 70 20.61 -5.62 -1.71
CA ASN A 70 19.88 -4.72 -0.83
C ASN A 70 18.41 -5.10 -0.69
N PHE A 71 17.89 -5.86 -1.62
CA PHE A 71 16.61 -6.54 -1.52
C PHE A 71 16.57 -7.55 -0.39
N ILE A 72 17.62 -8.37 -0.31
CA ILE A 72 17.80 -9.36 0.75
C ILE A 72 17.97 -8.66 2.10
N ASN A 73 18.59 -7.50 2.10
CA ASN A 73 18.76 -6.65 3.27
C ASN A 73 17.49 -5.86 3.64
N ALA A 74 16.49 -5.81 2.76
CA ALA A 74 15.15 -5.35 3.13
C ALA A 74 14.53 -6.39 4.05
N THR A 75 14.33 -6.05 5.29
CA THR A 75 13.64 -6.91 6.25
C THR A 75 12.29 -7.34 5.66
N GLY A 76 12.05 -8.64 5.52
CA GLY A 76 10.81 -9.17 4.96
C GLY A 76 10.76 -9.32 3.44
N GLY A 77 11.81 -8.94 2.70
CA GLY A 77 11.92 -9.18 1.25
C GLY A 77 10.83 -8.49 0.43
N LEU A 78 10.26 -9.20 -0.55
CA LEU A 78 9.27 -8.67 -1.50
C LEU A 78 7.87 -8.48 -0.92
N PHE A 79 7.56 -9.06 0.23
CA PHE A 79 6.21 -9.05 0.77
C PHE A 79 5.93 -7.75 1.51
N GLY A 80 4.90 -7.04 1.06
CA GLY A 80 4.26 -5.95 1.78
C GLY A 80 3.04 -6.44 2.57
N ASP A 81 2.15 -5.52 2.87
CA ASP A 81 0.99 -5.80 3.72
C ASP A 81 -0.02 -6.74 3.07
N THR A 82 -0.67 -7.55 3.89
CA THR A 82 -1.78 -8.43 3.50
C THR A 82 -3.08 -7.84 4.01
N ARG A 83 -4.05 -7.62 3.11
CA ARG A 83 -5.41 -7.21 3.47
C ARG A 83 -6.34 -8.42 3.37
N ILE A 84 -7.13 -8.65 4.41
CA ILE A 84 -8.21 -9.63 4.45
C ILE A 84 -9.50 -8.87 4.73
N LEU A 85 -10.48 -9.03 3.85
CA LEU A 85 -11.74 -8.30 3.91
C LEU A 85 -12.91 -9.25 3.70
N PHE A 86 -13.82 -9.31 4.64
CA PHE A 86 -15.09 -10.00 4.52
C PHE A 86 -16.14 -9.02 4.04
N ARG A 87 -16.96 -9.43 3.06
CA ARG A 87 -18.06 -8.63 2.53
C ARG A 87 -19.37 -9.38 2.67
N TYR A 88 -20.38 -8.66 3.12
CA TYR A 88 -21.75 -9.13 3.20
C TYR A 88 -22.62 -8.40 2.15
N LEU A 89 -23.41 -9.13 1.39
CA LEU A 89 -24.40 -8.60 0.48
C LEU A 89 -25.62 -8.13 1.28
N LEU A 90 -25.67 -6.85 1.61
CA LEU A 90 -26.71 -6.25 2.44
C LEU A 90 -28.02 -6.10 1.67
N PHE A 91 -27.92 -5.77 0.38
CA PHE A 91 -29.07 -5.52 -0.49
C PHE A 91 -28.83 -6.04 -1.90
N ASN A 92 -29.84 -6.70 -2.50
CA ASN A 92 -29.77 -7.23 -3.86
C ASN A 92 -31.18 -7.25 -4.50
N ASP A 93 -31.37 -6.51 -5.58
CA ASP A 93 -32.63 -6.52 -6.35
C ASP A 93 -32.85 -7.79 -7.21
N GLY A 94 -31.92 -8.77 -7.13
CA GLY A 94 -32.01 -10.04 -7.85
C GLY A 94 -30.93 -10.24 -8.91
N GLN A 95 -31.12 -11.26 -9.78
CA GLN A 95 -30.11 -11.66 -10.78
C GLN A 95 -30.08 -10.76 -12.01
N GLY A 96 -31.19 -10.06 -12.32
CA GLY A 96 -31.35 -9.19 -13.47
C GLY A 96 -30.72 -7.81 -13.29
N GLU A 97 -31.42 -6.82 -13.83
CA GLU A 97 -31.16 -5.42 -13.51
C GLU A 97 -31.41 -5.15 -12.04
N GLY A 98 -30.81 -4.11 -11.53
CA GLY A 98 -31.04 -3.73 -10.15
C GLY A 98 -29.77 -3.33 -9.42
N ARG A 99 -29.94 -3.07 -8.14
CA ARG A 99 -28.91 -2.55 -7.25
C ARG A 99 -28.34 -3.65 -6.37
N ARG A 100 -27.08 -3.46 -6.00
CA ARG A 100 -26.38 -4.33 -5.04
C ARG A 100 -25.58 -3.46 -4.10
N LEU A 101 -25.72 -3.72 -2.83
CA LEU A 101 -25.01 -3.02 -1.75
C LEU A 101 -24.27 -4.05 -0.92
N PHE A 102 -22.98 -3.86 -0.78
CA PHE A 102 -22.12 -4.69 0.06
C PHE A 102 -21.55 -3.85 1.19
N LEU A 103 -21.51 -4.46 2.35
CA LEU A 103 -20.82 -3.95 3.54
C LEU A 103 -19.62 -4.83 3.81
N GLY A 104 -18.44 -4.23 3.96
CA GLY A 104 -17.19 -4.94 4.20
C GLY A 104 -16.53 -4.52 5.51
N GLY A 105 -15.94 -5.49 6.18
CA GLY A 105 -15.10 -5.31 7.35
C GLY A 105 -13.88 -6.23 7.32
N GLY A 106 -12.73 -5.74 7.76
CA GLY A 106 -11.51 -6.52 7.66
C GLY A 106 -10.31 -5.91 8.35
N ILE A 107 -9.15 -6.47 8.02
CA ILE A 107 -7.88 -6.07 8.64
C ILE A 107 -6.76 -6.03 7.59
N VAL A 108 -5.82 -5.12 7.80
CA VAL A 108 -4.51 -5.14 7.16
C VAL A 108 -3.49 -5.64 8.16
N LEU A 109 -2.77 -6.69 7.79
CA LEU A 109 -1.67 -7.25 8.54
C LEU A 109 -0.36 -6.72 7.95
N PRO A 110 0.48 -6.08 8.76
CA PRO A 110 1.77 -5.56 8.29
C PRO A 110 2.73 -6.70 7.99
N SER A 111 3.57 -6.49 6.99
CA SER A 111 4.69 -7.39 6.73
C SER A 111 5.89 -7.05 7.60
N LYS A 112 6.92 -7.90 7.50
CA LYS A 112 8.22 -7.62 8.11
C LYS A 112 9.06 -6.61 7.32
N ASN A 113 8.65 -6.22 6.11
CA ASN A 113 9.32 -5.21 5.31
C ASN A 113 8.95 -3.82 5.81
N THR A 114 9.39 -3.49 6.99
CA THR A 114 9.16 -2.23 7.67
C THR A 114 10.48 -1.60 8.08
N ILE A 115 10.48 -0.31 8.33
CA ILE A 115 11.63 0.40 8.90
C ILE A 115 11.90 -0.19 10.29
N THR A 116 13.15 -0.53 10.55
CA THR A 116 13.60 -1.22 11.78
C THR A 116 14.28 -0.28 12.77
N SER A 117 14.55 0.95 12.35
CA SER A 117 15.15 2.01 13.16
C SER A 117 14.46 3.34 12.84
N ASP A 118 14.57 4.31 13.72
CA ASP A 118 14.16 5.68 13.46
C ASP A 118 15.06 6.28 12.36
N PRO A 119 14.52 6.63 11.18
CA PRO A 119 15.32 7.15 10.08
C PRO A 119 15.84 8.58 10.33
N PHE A 120 15.32 9.26 11.35
CA PHE A 120 15.67 10.64 11.69
C PHE A 120 16.48 10.74 12.97
N PHE A 121 16.76 9.62 13.61
CA PHE A 121 17.49 9.62 14.89
C PHE A 121 19.01 9.65 14.67
N LEU A 122 19.63 10.72 15.08
CA LEU A 122 21.04 11.04 14.81
C LEU A 122 21.94 10.93 16.06
N ASN A 123 21.66 9.97 16.93
CA ASN A 123 22.56 9.70 18.05
C ASN A 123 23.85 9.02 17.56
N ASP A 124 24.95 9.32 18.24
CA ASP A 124 26.27 8.75 17.97
C ASP A 124 26.32 7.21 17.97
N GLU A 125 25.34 6.58 18.62
CA GLU A 125 25.15 5.13 18.62
C GLU A 125 24.58 4.56 17.32
N HIS A 126 24.08 5.42 16.41
CA HIS A 126 23.39 5.04 15.18
C HIS A 126 24.21 5.27 13.91
N LYS A 127 25.50 5.12 13.99
CA LYS A 127 26.37 4.99 12.79
C LYS A 127 26.12 3.69 12.00
N THR A 128 25.05 2.96 12.35
CA THR A 128 24.63 1.77 11.63
C THR A 128 23.82 2.16 10.41
N ASP A 129 24.08 1.49 9.31
CA ASP A 129 23.29 1.58 8.08
C ASP A 129 21.80 1.48 8.39
N HIS A 130 21.01 2.46 8.01
CA HIS A 130 19.57 2.47 8.17
C HIS A 130 18.85 2.77 6.87
N ARG A 131 17.54 2.57 6.84
CA ARG A 131 16.69 2.78 5.69
C ARG A 131 15.70 3.90 5.95
N HIS A 132 15.47 4.71 4.93
CA HIS A 132 14.45 5.76 4.96
C HIS A 132 13.10 5.33 4.39
N PHE A 133 12.98 4.10 3.88
CA PHE A 133 11.75 3.61 3.26
C PHE A 133 11.51 2.13 3.49
N SER A 134 10.25 1.74 3.39
CA SER A 134 9.78 0.35 3.50
C SER A 134 8.54 0.14 2.64
N ILE A 135 8.12 -1.11 2.43
CA ILE A 135 6.87 -1.44 1.73
C ILE A 135 5.68 -1.42 2.69
N SER A 136 5.93 -1.69 3.98
CA SER A 136 4.94 -1.73 5.04
C SER A 136 5.15 -0.57 6.01
N GLU A 137 4.07 -0.05 6.58
CA GLU A 137 4.12 0.93 7.67
C GLU A 137 4.30 0.29 9.05
N GLY A 138 4.28 -1.06 9.12
CA GLY A 138 4.51 -1.81 10.35
C GLY A 138 3.37 -1.79 11.36
N SER A 139 2.21 -1.22 11.02
CA SER A 139 1.04 -1.14 11.91
C SER A 139 -0.14 -1.92 11.35
N GLN A 140 -0.90 -2.57 12.22
CA GLN A 140 -2.18 -3.18 11.85
C GLN A 140 -3.21 -2.08 11.59
N LYS A 141 -4.11 -2.32 10.61
CA LYS A 141 -5.21 -1.40 10.30
C LYS A 141 -6.53 -2.12 10.23
N GLY A 142 -7.56 -1.55 10.84
CA GLY A 142 -8.94 -1.93 10.57
C GLY A 142 -9.37 -1.41 9.21
N VAL A 143 -10.20 -2.18 8.51
CA VAL A 143 -10.74 -1.83 7.19
C VAL A 143 -12.25 -1.85 7.26
N PHE A 144 -12.88 -0.77 6.80
CA PHE A 144 -14.30 -0.69 6.54
C PHE A 144 -14.51 -0.38 5.06
N GLU A 145 -15.47 -1.04 4.42
CA GLU A 145 -15.79 -0.83 3.00
C GLU A 145 -17.30 -0.80 2.78
N LEU A 146 -17.73 0.12 1.94
CA LEU A 146 -19.09 0.16 1.39
C LEU A 146 -18.98 0.12 -0.12
N GLN A 147 -19.67 -0.84 -0.77
CA GLN A 147 -19.73 -0.93 -2.24
C GLN A 147 -21.17 -0.86 -2.70
N TYR A 148 -21.43 0.00 -3.69
CA TYR A 148 -22.72 0.10 -4.36
C TYR A 148 -22.56 -0.08 -5.85
N PHE A 149 -23.38 -0.94 -6.43
CA PHE A 149 -23.42 -1.18 -7.87
C PHE A 149 -24.85 -1.23 -8.38
N LYS A 150 -25.05 -0.72 -9.60
CA LYS A 150 -26.31 -0.80 -10.33
C LYS A 150 -26.08 -1.42 -11.70
N LYS A 151 -26.75 -2.57 -11.96
CA LYS A 151 -26.82 -3.18 -13.28
C LYS A 151 -27.99 -2.59 -14.05
N ARG A 152 -27.80 -2.32 -15.33
CA ARG A 152 -28.75 -1.62 -16.20
C ARG A 152 -28.83 -2.30 -17.57
N ASN A 153 -29.96 -2.16 -18.28
CA ASN A 153 -30.08 -2.52 -19.70
C ASN A 153 -29.54 -1.43 -20.62
N ALA A 154 -29.43 -0.20 -20.13
CA ALA A 154 -28.84 0.93 -20.87
C ALA A 154 -27.32 0.96 -20.73
N ASN A 155 -26.64 1.60 -21.68
CA ASN A 155 -25.20 1.85 -21.59
C ASN A 155 -24.89 3.10 -20.72
N PRO A 156 -23.97 3.04 -19.76
CA PRO A 156 -23.21 1.86 -19.33
C PRO A 156 -24.10 0.80 -18.65
N VAL A 157 -23.76 -0.47 -18.86
CA VAL A 157 -24.55 -1.60 -18.32
C VAL A 157 -24.30 -1.82 -16.84
N PHE A 158 -23.19 -1.32 -16.34
CA PHE A 158 -22.83 -1.40 -14.93
C PHE A 158 -22.21 -0.08 -14.48
N ILE A 159 -22.75 0.49 -13.42
CA ILE A 159 -22.22 1.68 -12.77
C ILE A 159 -22.16 1.45 -11.27
N GLY A 160 -21.16 2.01 -10.62
CA GLY A 160 -21.05 1.89 -9.18
C GLY A 160 -19.70 2.35 -8.66
N GLY A 161 -19.43 1.98 -7.44
CA GLY A 161 -18.18 2.30 -6.79
C GLY A 161 -18.08 1.76 -5.38
N SER A 162 -17.00 2.11 -4.72
CA SER A 162 -16.76 1.77 -3.33
C SER A 162 -16.10 2.91 -2.58
N VAL A 163 -16.35 2.95 -1.29
CA VAL A 163 -15.61 3.77 -0.33
C VAL A 163 -14.96 2.81 0.65
N THR A 164 -13.65 2.96 0.84
CA THR A 164 -12.88 2.15 1.78
C THR A 164 -12.16 3.07 2.76
N ILE A 165 -12.27 2.76 4.04
CA ILE A 165 -11.58 3.46 5.12
C ILE A 165 -10.62 2.46 5.76
N LYS A 166 -9.36 2.86 5.93
CA LYS A 166 -8.35 2.09 6.67
C LYS A 166 -7.87 2.93 7.83
N THR A 167 -8.03 2.43 9.04
CA THR A 167 -7.68 3.12 10.27
C THR A 167 -6.61 2.33 11.01
N PRO A 168 -5.47 2.94 11.40
CA PRO A 168 -4.46 2.26 12.19
C PRO A 168 -5.03 1.87 13.55
N LEU A 169 -4.79 0.63 13.97
CA LEU A 169 -5.24 0.09 15.26
C LEU A 169 -4.17 0.24 16.33
N ASN A 170 -2.91 0.32 15.94
CA ASN A 170 -1.77 0.43 16.82
C ASN A 170 -0.66 1.28 16.18
N GLU A 171 0.23 1.77 17.00
CA GLU A 171 1.52 2.27 16.55
C GLU A 171 2.45 1.09 16.20
N ASN A 172 3.42 1.33 15.32
CA ASN A 172 4.47 0.35 15.10
C ASN A 172 5.44 0.34 16.31
N LYS A 173 6.40 -0.58 16.29
CA LYS A 173 7.38 -0.73 17.38
C LYS A 173 8.31 0.48 17.60
N HIS A 174 8.28 1.46 16.71
CA HIS A 174 9.07 2.71 16.79
C HIS A 174 8.22 3.92 17.18
N GLY A 175 6.96 3.71 17.63
CA GLY A 175 6.05 4.79 18.00
C GLY A 175 5.40 5.50 16.80
N TYR A 176 5.62 5.03 15.57
CA TYR A 176 4.97 5.60 14.40
C TYR A 176 3.54 5.10 14.27
N ARG A 177 2.60 6.03 14.18
CA ARG A 177 1.20 5.77 13.89
C ARG A 177 0.91 6.12 12.43
N ALA A 178 0.55 5.11 11.65
CA ALA A 178 0.20 5.28 10.25
C ALA A 178 -1.01 6.22 10.07
N SER A 179 -1.10 6.86 8.93
CA SER A 179 -2.24 7.71 8.58
C SER A 179 -3.52 6.90 8.39
N GLN A 180 -4.66 7.51 8.68
CA GLN A 180 -5.94 7.04 8.22
C GLN A 180 -6.04 7.27 6.71
N LEU A 181 -6.51 6.27 5.96
CA LEU A 181 -6.63 6.32 4.51
C LEU A 181 -8.09 6.21 4.09
N TYR A 182 -8.49 7.08 3.20
CA TYR A 182 -9.79 7.05 2.52
C TYR A 182 -9.55 6.79 1.03
N ASP A 183 -10.20 5.75 0.50
CA ASP A 183 -10.13 5.37 -0.90
C ASP A 183 -11.52 5.40 -1.50
N ILE A 184 -11.68 6.07 -2.63
CA ILE A 184 -12.94 6.15 -3.38
C ILE A 184 -12.68 5.64 -4.78
N ASN A 185 -13.38 4.59 -5.15
CA ASN A 185 -13.34 4.01 -6.48
C ASN A 185 -14.70 4.19 -7.17
N LEU A 186 -14.67 4.67 -8.41
CA LEU A 186 -15.84 4.76 -9.29
C LEU A 186 -15.61 3.88 -10.51
N SER A 187 -16.61 3.14 -10.93
CA SER A 187 -16.53 2.24 -12.07
C SER A 187 -17.77 2.31 -12.97
N ALA A 188 -17.54 2.22 -14.26
CA ALA A 188 -18.57 2.11 -15.27
C ALA A 188 -18.13 1.11 -16.34
N LEU A 189 -19.01 0.18 -16.71
CA LEU A 189 -18.78 -0.80 -17.77
C LEU A 189 -19.78 -0.57 -18.90
N SER A 190 -19.27 -0.39 -20.10
CA SER A 190 -20.11 -0.26 -21.31
C SER A 190 -20.50 -1.62 -21.88
N LYS A 191 -21.55 -1.67 -22.70
CA LYS A 191 -21.79 -2.80 -23.59
C LYS A 191 -20.63 -2.93 -24.58
N LYS A 192 -20.43 -4.14 -25.09
CA LYS A 192 -19.47 -4.39 -26.18
C LYS A 192 -19.74 -3.42 -27.34
N ILE A 193 -18.75 -2.64 -27.69
CA ILE A 193 -18.82 -1.77 -28.89
C ILE A 193 -18.72 -2.68 -30.10
N LYS A 194 -19.83 -2.76 -30.87
CA LYS A 194 -19.88 -3.54 -32.12
C LYS A 194 -19.00 -2.82 -33.13
N ASN A 195 -17.88 -3.00 -33.42
CA ASN A 195 -17.05 -2.46 -34.53
C ASN A 195 -15.58 -2.15 -34.16
N ILE A 196 -15.09 -2.61 -33.05
CA ILE A 196 -13.64 -2.70 -32.87
C ILE A 196 -13.24 -4.12 -33.28
N LYS A 197 -12.78 -4.25 -34.57
CA LYS A 197 -12.08 -5.42 -35.06
C LYS A 197 -10.61 -5.35 -34.69
#